data_60e3fd2d2a2ac8c79618f5f0d31b208f
#
_entry.id   60e3fd2d2a2ac8c79618f5f0d31b208f
#
_cell.length_a   1.000
_cell.length_b   1.000
_cell.length_c   1.000
_cell.angle_alpha   90.00
_cell.angle_beta   90.00
_cell.angle_gamma   90.00
#
_symmetry.space_group_name_H-M   'P 1'
#
loop_
_entity.id
_entity.type
_entity.pdbx_description
1 polymer ?
#
loop_
_entity_poly.entity_id
_entity_poly.type
_entity_poly.pdbx_seq_one_letter_code
_entity_poly.pdbx_strand_id
1 'polypeptide(L)'
;MTMSNSSSPGFIPTTEELNRLERDLRFHPSPVANPRTLTAEQVAAFNRDGYLKGIRIFSPQEMAGIREYFDELLTRTLAAGGDSYSISTAHLRYGRVYDLLTQPRIVACVQDLLGENVVAWGSHFFCKMPGDGKRVSWHQDASYWPLTPSKAVTAWLAIDDADAGNACMRFIPGSHVLGHLTYALSENDEANVLNQTVAGVEQLGEPVLVELKAGEISIHSDLLLHGSEANQSTRRRCGLTLRYCPADVRARLGWNAKGVIVSGRDESGHWGNPARPETE
;
A
#
# COMPACT_ATOMS: atom_id res chain seq x y z
N MET A 1 32.11 -9.74 -0.18
CA MET A 1 30.75 -10.28 0.13
C MET A 1 30.25 -9.57 1.37
N THR A 2 29.57 -8.46 1.21
CA THR A 2 28.92 -7.77 2.31
C THR A 2 27.60 -8.51 2.58
N MET A 3 27.52 -9.21 3.72
CA MET A 3 26.26 -9.75 4.20
C MET A 3 25.30 -8.57 4.41
N SER A 4 24.24 -8.49 3.61
CA SER A 4 23.17 -7.53 3.82
C SER A 4 22.53 -7.86 5.17
N ASN A 5 22.50 -6.88 6.06
CA ASN A 5 21.93 -7.03 7.39
C ASN A 5 20.40 -7.08 7.24
N SER A 6 19.82 -8.29 7.04
CA SER A 6 18.41 -8.56 6.79
C SER A 6 17.46 -8.16 7.94
N SER A 7 18.02 -7.59 9.03
CA SER A 7 17.27 -7.18 10.22
C SER A 7 16.90 -5.70 10.29
N SER A 8 17.26 -4.89 9.28
CA SER A 8 16.88 -3.46 9.26
C SER A 8 15.41 -3.27 8.90
N PRO A 9 14.63 -2.44 9.63
CA PRO A 9 13.21 -2.23 9.36
C PRO A 9 12.84 -1.71 7.96
N GLY A 10 13.82 -1.13 7.24
CA GLY A 10 13.65 -0.63 5.86
C GLY A 10 14.16 -1.55 4.76
N PHE A 11 14.60 -2.77 5.10
CA PHE A 11 15.13 -3.71 4.11
C PHE A 11 14.07 -4.07 3.05
N ILE A 12 14.41 -3.87 1.77
CA ILE A 12 13.64 -4.31 0.62
C ILE A 12 14.32 -5.55 0.05
N PRO A 13 13.62 -6.72 0.01
CA PRO A 13 14.20 -7.93 -0.55
C PRO A 13 14.54 -7.77 -2.03
N THR A 14 15.63 -8.40 -2.44
CA THR A 14 15.95 -8.52 -3.86
C THR A 14 15.00 -9.50 -4.55
N THR A 15 14.86 -9.36 -5.87
CA THR A 15 14.09 -10.33 -6.68
C THR A 15 14.57 -11.76 -6.48
N GLU A 16 15.90 -11.96 -6.35
CA GLU A 16 16.47 -13.29 -6.13
C GLU A 16 16.08 -13.88 -4.77
N GLU A 17 16.08 -13.08 -3.70
CA GLU A 17 15.64 -13.51 -2.37
C GLU A 17 14.15 -13.89 -2.38
N LEU A 18 13.30 -13.08 -3.05
CA LEU A 18 11.87 -13.35 -3.17
C LEU A 18 11.57 -14.62 -3.99
N ASN A 19 12.35 -14.87 -5.06
CA ASN A 19 12.17 -16.05 -5.90
C ASN A 19 12.60 -17.37 -5.22
N ARG A 20 13.40 -17.29 -4.16
CA ARG A 20 13.76 -18.47 -3.34
C ARG A 20 12.69 -18.83 -2.31
N LEU A 21 11.72 -17.95 -2.09
CA LEU A 21 10.65 -18.21 -1.13
C LEU A 21 9.51 -18.98 -1.82
N GLU A 22 9.06 -20.03 -1.17
CA GLU A 22 7.80 -20.65 -1.52
C GLU A 22 6.66 -19.75 -1.02
N ARG A 23 5.91 -19.17 -1.98
CA ARG A 23 4.78 -18.27 -1.71
C ARG A 23 3.54 -18.71 -2.47
N ASP A 24 2.41 -18.74 -1.80
CA ASP A 24 1.10 -18.84 -2.47
C ASP A 24 0.68 -17.45 -2.93
N LEU A 25 0.82 -17.17 -4.22
CA LEU A 25 0.50 -15.90 -4.87
C LEU A 25 -0.77 -16.01 -5.72
N ARG A 26 -1.74 -16.81 -5.27
CA ARG A 26 -3.10 -16.86 -5.82
C ARG A 26 -4.00 -15.89 -5.07
N PHE A 27 -5.03 -15.39 -5.72
CA PHE A 27 -6.05 -14.58 -5.07
C PHE A 27 -6.89 -15.44 -4.11
N HIS A 28 -7.11 -14.88 -2.92
CA HIS A 28 -8.00 -15.44 -1.90
C HIS A 28 -9.15 -14.46 -1.68
N PRO A 29 -10.40 -14.82 -2.07
CA PRO A 29 -11.55 -13.94 -1.86
C PRO A 29 -11.78 -13.60 -0.38
N SER A 30 -12.37 -12.45 -0.11
CA SER A 30 -12.81 -12.08 1.23
C SER A 30 -13.68 -13.17 1.84
N PRO A 31 -13.38 -13.65 3.06
CA PRO A 31 -14.18 -14.65 3.75
C PRO A 31 -15.39 -14.06 4.49
N VAL A 32 -15.56 -12.74 4.48
CA VAL A 32 -16.52 -12.04 5.34
C VAL A 32 -17.91 -12.03 4.69
N ALA A 33 -18.83 -12.80 5.26
CA ALA A 33 -20.20 -12.91 4.77
C ALA A 33 -21.12 -11.76 5.24
N ASN A 34 -20.83 -11.20 6.43
CA ASN A 34 -21.64 -10.16 7.06
C ASN A 34 -20.77 -8.95 7.43
N PRO A 35 -20.46 -8.08 6.48
CA PRO A 35 -19.70 -6.86 6.73
C PRO A 35 -20.47 -5.90 7.63
N ARG A 36 -19.76 -5.07 8.40
CA ARG A 36 -20.35 -4.14 9.38
C ARG A 36 -20.21 -2.67 8.96
N THR A 37 -19.19 -2.37 8.18
CA THR A 37 -18.81 -1.01 7.73
C THR A 37 -19.00 -0.87 6.23
N LEU A 38 -18.49 -1.84 5.48
CA LEU A 38 -18.74 -1.95 4.05
C LEU A 38 -20.11 -2.60 3.81
N THR A 39 -20.69 -2.37 2.62
CA THR A 39 -21.88 -3.12 2.22
C THR A 39 -21.49 -4.49 1.63
N ALA A 40 -22.45 -5.42 1.60
CA ALA A 40 -22.24 -6.72 0.96
C ALA A 40 -21.87 -6.57 -0.54
N GLU A 41 -22.45 -5.57 -1.22
CA GLU A 41 -22.16 -5.24 -2.61
C GLU A 41 -20.71 -4.73 -2.77
N GLN A 42 -20.21 -3.96 -1.79
CA GLN A 42 -18.80 -3.52 -1.80
C GLN A 42 -17.85 -4.71 -1.63
N VAL A 43 -18.13 -5.64 -0.71
CA VAL A 43 -17.32 -6.86 -0.56
C VAL A 43 -17.36 -7.72 -1.84
N ALA A 44 -18.54 -7.87 -2.45
CA ALA A 44 -18.69 -8.58 -3.72
C ALA A 44 -17.93 -7.87 -4.86
N ALA A 45 -17.96 -6.52 -4.90
CA ALA A 45 -17.21 -5.73 -5.87
C ALA A 45 -15.68 -5.89 -5.67
N PHE A 46 -15.19 -5.88 -4.42
CA PHE A 46 -13.80 -6.16 -4.13
C PHE A 46 -13.37 -7.55 -4.62
N ASN A 47 -14.18 -8.58 -4.39
CA ASN A 47 -13.87 -9.93 -4.85
C ASN A 47 -13.87 -10.05 -6.39
N ARG A 48 -14.71 -9.29 -7.10
CA ARG A 48 -14.81 -9.28 -8.56
C ARG A 48 -13.75 -8.42 -9.22
N ASP A 49 -13.56 -7.19 -8.71
CA ASP A 49 -12.77 -6.14 -9.37
C ASP A 49 -11.37 -5.98 -8.74
N GLY A 50 -11.16 -6.47 -7.51
CA GLY A 50 -9.89 -6.39 -6.77
C GLY A 50 -9.69 -5.09 -6.00
N TYR A 51 -10.66 -4.17 -6.00
CA TYR A 51 -10.55 -2.89 -5.32
C TYR A 51 -11.88 -2.26 -4.94
N LEU A 52 -11.78 -1.29 -4.03
CA LEU A 52 -12.81 -0.29 -3.69
C LEU A 52 -12.20 1.11 -3.80
N LYS A 53 -12.99 2.14 -4.06
CA LYS A 53 -12.52 3.54 -4.06
C LYS A 53 -13.60 4.51 -3.56
N GLY A 54 -13.17 5.71 -3.14
CA GLY A 54 -14.08 6.79 -2.74
C GLY A 54 -14.68 6.60 -1.34
N ILE A 55 -14.05 5.80 -0.47
CA ILE A 55 -14.52 5.63 0.90
C ILE A 55 -14.02 6.80 1.75
N ARG A 56 -14.93 7.63 2.26
CA ARG A 56 -14.60 8.79 3.11
C ARG A 56 -14.21 8.33 4.51
N ILE A 57 -12.95 8.63 4.90
CA ILE A 57 -12.43 8.34 6.24
C ILE A 57 -12.31 9.61 7.06
N PHE A 58 -11.76 10.68 6.47
CA PHE A 58 -11.51 11.93 7.17
C PHE A 58 -12.27 13.08 6.55
N SER A 59 -12.76 13.99 7.40
CA SER A 59 -13.33 15.26 6.99
C SER A 59 -12.24 16.19 6.43
N PRO A 60 -12.60 17.23 5.67
CA PRO A 60 -11.65 18.25 5.21
C PRO A 60 -10.87 18.92 6.35
N GLN A 61 -11.51 19.10 7.51
CA GLN A 61 -10.88 19.70 8.69
C GLN A 61 -9.82 18.77 9.31
N GLU A 62 -10.11 17.46 9.45
CA GLU A 62 -9.12 16.49 9.91
C GLU A 62 -7.94 16.39 8.94
N MET A 63 -8.23 16.44 7.62
CA MET A 63 -7.19 16.39 6.59
C MET A 63 -6.26 17.61 6.60
N ALA A 64 -6.73 18.78 7.03
CA ALA A 64 -5.85 19.95 7.16
C ALA A 64 -4.68 19.65 8.12
N GLY A 65 -4.97 19.11 9.30
CA GLY A 65 -3.93 18.74 10.28
C GLY A 65 -3.03 17.57 9.84
N ILE A 66 -3.60 16.59 9.09
CA ILE A 66 -2.82 15.47 8.53
C ILE A 66 -1.88 15.97 7.44
N ARG A 67 -2.33 16.90 6.59
CA ARG A 67 -1.52 17.48 5.52
C ARG A 67 -0.40 18.36 6.09
N GLU A 68 -0.68 19.20 7.07
CA GLU A 68 0.32 20.02 7.77
C GLU A 68 1.43 19.12 8.35
N TYR A 69 1.06 18.06 9.04
CA TYR A 69 2.03 17.11 9.56
C TYR A 69 2.87 16.44 8.45
N PHE A 70 2.23 16.03 7.36
CA PHE A 70 2.98 15.46 6.22
C PHE A 70 3.96 16.50 5.63
N ASP A 71 3.57 17.76 5.51
CA ASP A 71 4.41 18.83 4.96
C ASP A 71 5.64 19.07 5.84
N GLU A 72 5.49 19.03 7.16
CA GLU A 72 6.62 19.07 8.10
C GLU A 72 7.54 17.86 7.96
N LEU A 73 6.97 16.65 7.86
CA LEU A 73 7.73 15.42 7.71
C LEU A 73 8.49 15.40 6.37
N LEU A 74 7.87 15.85 5.29
CA LEU A 74 8.50 15.99 3.97
C LEU A 74 9.66 16.99 4.03
N THR A 75 9.45 18.15 4.66
CA THR A 75 10.49 19.18 4.82
C THR A 75 11.71 18.62 5.56
N ARG A 76 11.50 17.91 6.65
CA ARG A 76 12.58 17.23 7.41
C ARG A 76 13.30 16.19 6.55
N THR A 77 12.55 15.42 5.76
CA THR A 77 13.11 14.37 4.89
C THR A 77 13.97 14.97 3.79
N LEU A 78 13.52 16.03 3.13
CA LEU A 78 14.28 16.73 2.10
C LEU A 78 15.54 17.38 2.66
N ALA A 79 15.47 18.01 3.84
CA ALA A 79 16.62 18.60 4.52
C ALA A 79 17.67 17.54 4.91
N ALA A 80 17.25 16.29 5.13
CA ALA A 80 18.14 15.16 5.42
C ALA A 80 18.70 14.48 4.14
N GLY A 81 18.45 15.02 2.95
CA GLY A 81 18.94 14.50 1.67
C GLY A 81 18.08 13.37 1.07
N GLY A 82 16.90 13.11 1.62
CA GLY A 82 15.92 12.23 1.01
C GLY A 82 15.09 12.92 -0.07
N ASP A 83 14.14 12.21 -0.65
CA ASP A 83 13.17 12.73 -1.61
C ASP A 83 11.72 12.49 -1.15
N SER A 84 10.76 12.88 -1.98
CA SER A 84 9.32 12.75 -1.67
C SER A 84 8.79 11.30 -1.63
N TYR A 85 9.63 10.31 -1.98
CA TYR A 85 9.35 8.88 -1.89
C TYR A 85 10.12 8.20 -0.75
N SER A 86 10.97 8.92 -0.02
CA SER A 86 11.84 8.33 1.00
C SER A 86 11.16 8.04 2.33
N ILE A 87 9.90 8.47 2.51
CA ILE A 87 9.15 8.30 3.77
C ILE A 87 8.44 6.93 3.75
N SER A 88 9.22 5.88 4.01
CA SER A 88 8.76 4.49 4.03
C SER A 88 8.91 3.86 5.41
N THR A 89 8.03 2.90 5.75
CA THR A 89 7.99 2.19 7.03
C THR A 89 7.92 3.16 8.24
N ALA A 90 7.32 4.32 8.01
CA ALA A 90 7.33 5.47 8.90
C ALA A 90 6.55 5.23 10.21
N HIS A 91 5.61 4.28 10.22
CA HIS A 91 4.86 3.86 11.41
C HIS A 91 5.75 3.27 12.52
N LEU A 92 6.96 2.82 12.20
CA LEU A 92 7.93 2.34 13.20
C LEU A 92 8.79 3.47 13.79
N ARG A 93 8.66 4.69 13.28
CA ARG A 93 9.48 5.84 13.69
C ARG A 93 8.66 7.03 14.21
N TYR A 94 7.42 7.18 13.72
CA TYR A 94 6.58 8.35 14.00
C TYR A 94 5.22 7.93 14.50
N GLY A 95 4.86 8.40 15.70
CA GLY A 95 3.61 8.09 16.38
C GLY A 95 2.38 8.48 15.57
N ARG A 96 2.38 9.67 14.94
CA ARG A 96 1.23 10.10 14.12
C ARG A 96 1.04 9.23 12.86
N VAL A 97 2.11 8.68 12.27
CA VAL A 97 1.98 7.71 11.16
C VAL A 97 1.46 6.36 11.68
N TYR A 98 1.90 5.95 12.88
CA TYR A 98 1.34 4.78 13.55
C TYR A 98 -0.16 4.94 13.81
N ASP A 99 -0.60 6.12 14.29
CA ASP A 99 -2.00 6.42 14.54
C ASP A 99 -2.85 6.39 13.24
N LEU A 100 -2.29 6.84 12.11
CA LEU A 100 -2.94 6.70 10.80
C LEU A 100 -3.03 5.23 10.36
N LEU A 101 -1.99 4.43 10.62
CA LEU A 101 -1.98 3.00 10.30
C LEU A 101 -2.99 2.21 11.14
N THR A 102 -3.20 2.61 12.39
CA THR A 102 -4.12 1.97 13.33
C THR A 102 -5.49 2.64 13.39
N GLN A 103 -5.78 3.59 12.48
CA GLN A 103 -7.03 4.37 12.46
C GLN A 103 -8.26 3.45 12.44
N PRO A 104 -9.14 3.49 13.48
CA PRO A 104 -10.25 2.54 13.58
C PRO A 104 -11.20 2.55 12.39
N ARG A 105 -11.43 3.72 11.76
CA ARG A 105 -12.32 3.83 10.58
C ARG A 105 -11.74 3.11 9.34
N ILE A 106 -10.42 3.10 9.17
CA ILE A 106 -9.76 2.34 8.10
C ILE A 106 -9.75 0.86 8.45
N VAL A 107 -9.36 0.53 9.69
CA VAL A 107 -9.31 -0.86 10.18
C VAL A 107 -10.67 -1.54 10.06
N ALA A 108 -11.77 -0.85 10.37
CA ALA A 108 -13.13 -1.39 10.23
C ALA A 108 -13.47 -1.79 8.77
N CYS A 109 -13.08 -0.96 7.78
CA CYS A 109 -13.24 -1.33 6.37
C CYS A 109 -12.38 -2.54 5.99
N VAL A 110 -11.15 -2.60 6.51
CA VAL A 110 -10.23 -3.70 6.23
C VAL A 110 -10.69 -5.01 6.87
N GLN A 111 -11.27 -4.97 8.09
CA GLN A 111 -11.85 -6.14 8.75
C GLN A 111 -12.98 -6.76 7.92
N ASP A 112 -13.78 -5.95 7.25
CA ASP A 112 -14.87 -6.43 6.38
C ASP A 112 -14.36 -7.12 5.10
N LEU A 113 -13.05 -7.02 4.82
CA LEU A 113 -12.41 -7.74 3.70
C LEU A 113 -11.55 -8.91 4.18
N LEU A 114 -10.87 -8.77 5.32
CA LEU A 114 -9.83 -9.71 5.77
C LEU A 114 -10.26 -10.60 6.94
N GLY A 115 -11.36 -10.27 7.62
CA GLY A 115 -11.80 -10.93 8.84
C GLY A 115 -11.34 -10.22 10.10
N GLU A 116 -11.56 -10.88 11.27
CA GLU A 116 -11.41 -10.24 12.58
C GLU A 116 -9.95 -9.98 13.00
N ASN A 117 -9.03 -10.89 12.63
CA ASN A 117 -7.64 -10.84 13.06
C ASN A 117 -6.78 -10.14 12.01
N VAL A 118 -6.51 -8.87 12.19
CA VAL A 118 -5.83 -8.02 11.20
C VAL A 118 -4.52 -7.48 11.75
N VAL A 119 -3.48 -7.56 10.93
CA VAL A 119 -2.16 -6.98 11.15
C VAL A 119 -1.91 -5.90 10.11
N ALA A 120 -1.49 -4.73 10.56
CA ALA A 120 -0.98 -3.65 9.73
C ALA A 120 0.56 -3.70 9.74
N TRP A 121 1.20 -3.81 8.57
CA TRP A 121 2.64 -4.10 8.53
C TRP A 121 3.45 -3.12 7.69
N GLY A 122 2.83 -2.17 7.04
CA GLY A 122 3.56 -1.24 6.18
C GLY A 122 2.88 0.11 6.01
N SER A 123 3.69 1.15 5.91
CA SER A 123 3.27 2.51 5.58
C SER A 123 4.28 3.15 4.65
N HIS A 124 3.83 3.87 3.61
CA HIS A 124 4.71 4.56 2.68
C HIS A 124 3.98 5.76 2.05
N PHE A 125 4.59 6.92 2.09
CA PHE A 125 4.09 8.08 1.36
C PHE A 125 4.59 8.06 -0.09
N PHE A 126 3.65 8.04 -1.02
CA PHE A 126 3.89 8.21 -2.45
C PHE A 126 3.50 9.62 -2.85
N CYS A 127 4.48 10.51 -2.90
CA CYS A 127 4.25 11.94 -3.15
C CYS A 127 4.88 12.38 -4.47
N LYS A 128 4.05 12.57 -5.48
CA LYS A 128 4.44 13.18 -6.76
C LYS A 128 4.37 14.69 -6.64
N MET A 129 5.53 15.33 -6.61
CA MET A 129 5.63 16.79 -6.61
C MET A 129 5.13 17.39 -7.94
N PRO A 130 4.79 18.69 -8.00
CA PRO A 130 4.49 19.35 -9.26
C PRO A 130 5.62 19.15 -10.28
N GLY A 131 5.28 18.73 -11.49
CA GLY A 131 6.25 18.48 -12.55
C GLY A 131 7.13 17.24 -12.35
N ASP A 132 6.77 16.33 -11.42
CA ASP A 132 7.51 15.09 -11.19
C ASP A 132 7.39 14.15 -12.39
N GLY A 133 8.49 14.00 -13.14
CA GLY A 133 8.57 13.15 -14.31
C GLY A 133 8.55 11.65 -14.05
N LYS A 134 8.57 11.22 -12.78
CA LYS A 134 8.59 9.79 -12.43
C LYS A 134 7.20 9.17 -12.53
N ARG A 135 7.10 8.07 -13.28
CA ARG A 135 5.92 7.20 -13.28
C ARG A 135 6.04 6.13 -12.17
N VAL A 136 4.93 5.51 -11.83
CA VAL A 136 4.90 4.22 -11.15
C VAL A 136 4.43 3.21 -12.19
N SER A 137 5.31 2.33 -12.63
CA SER A 137 5.02 1.33 -13.66
C SER A 137 3.89 0.39 -13.23
N TRP A 138 3.28 -0.28 -14.20
CA TRP A 138 2.29 -1.32 -13.93
C TRP A 138 2.93 -2.47 -13.18
N HIS A 139 2.43 -2.75 -11.98
CA HIS A 139 2.99 -3.74 -11.06
C HIS A 139 1.90 -4.35 -10.17
N GLN A 140 2.28 -5.43 -9.52
CA GLN A 140 1.53 -6.04 -8.42
C GLN A 140 2.35 -5.89 -7.13
N ASP A 141 1.74 -5.42 -6.07
CA ASP A 141 2.39 -5.22 -4.77
C ASP A 141 3.01 -6.53 -4.23
N ALA A 142 2.32 -7.66 -4.42
CA ALA A 142 2.78 -9.00 -4.00
C ALA A 142 4.14 -9.39 -4.59
N SER A 143 4.55 -8.80 -5.71
CA SER A 143 5.86 -9.05 -6.32
C SER A 143 7.01 -8.65 -5.42
N TYR A 144 6.82 -7.63 -4.57
CA TYR A 144 7.83 -7.04 -3.70
C TYR A 144 7.83 -7.57 -2.28
N TRP A 145 6.79 -8.30 -1.87
CA TRP A 145 6.59 -8.61 -0.46
C TRP A 145 6.89 -10.06 -0.14
N PRO A 146 7.70 -10.34 0.89
CA PRO A 146 8.00 -11.69 1.33
C PRO A 146 6.85 -12.26 2.19
N LEU A 147 5.61 -12.14 1.70
CA LEU A 147 4.39 -12.57 2.38
C LEU A 147 3.77 -13.79 1.70
N THR A 148 3.14 -14.67 2.48
CA THR A 148 2.41 -15.83 1.99
C THR A 148 1.34 -16.28 3.00
N PRO A 149 0.12 -16.67 2.59
CA PRO A 149 -0.45 -16.51 1.25
C PRO A 149 -0.70 -15.05 0.88
N SER A 150 -0.96 -14.78 -0.41
CA SER A 150 -1.34 -13.45 -0.93
C SER A 150 -2.77 -13.11 -0.50
N LYS A 151 -2.89 -12.47 0.64
CA LYS A 151 -4.14 -11.99 1.24
C LYS A 151 -4.02 -10.54 1.71
N ALA A 152 -2.96 -9.84 1.28
CA ALA A 152 -2.76 -8.49 1.74
C ALA A 152 -3.60 -7.49 0.94
N VAL A 153 -3.96 -6.39 1.59
CA VAL A 153 -4.59 -5.24 0.96
C VAL A 153 -3.82 -3.96 1.28
N THR A 154 -3.82 -3.05 0.34
CA THR A 154 -3.33 -1.69 0.52
C THR A 154 -4.51 -0.73 0.59
N ALA A 155 -4.68 -0.02 1.72
CA ALA A 155 -5.51 1.17 1.80
C ALA A 155 -4.65 2.38 1.43
N TRP A 156 -5.01 3.07 0.36
CA TRP A 156 -4.33 4.27 -0.10
C TRP A 156 -5.14 5.50 0.32
N LEU A 157 -4.66 6.23 1.32
CA LEU A 157 -5.27 7.47 1.82
C LEU A 157 -4.80 8.65 0.98
N ALA A 158 -5.73 9.35 0.33
CA ALA A 158 -5.46 10.59 -0.36
C ALA A 158 -5.13 11.71 0.65
N ILE A 159 -3.87 12.15 0.68
CA ILE A 159 -3.44 13.31 1.46
C ILE A 159 -3.82 14.60 0.71
N ASP A 160 -3.60 14.63 -0.59
CA ASP A 160 -4.10 15.66 -1.52
C ASP A 160 -5.19 15.06 -2.39
N ASP A 161 -6.02 15.91 -3.02
CA ASP A 161 -6.90 15.46 -4.10
C ASP A 161 -6.07 14.80 -5.19
N ALA A 162 -6.50 13.63 -5.63
CA ALA A 162 -5.89 12.86 -6.71
C ALA A 162 -6.91 12.68 -7.83
N ASP A 163 -6.59 13.17 -9.03
CA ASP A 163 -7.44 13.08 -10.21
C ASP A 163 -6.60 12.84 -11.48
N ALA A 164 -7.26 12.74 -12.63
CA ALA A 164 -6.59 12.56 -13.91
C ALA A 164 -5.55 13.65 -14.20
N GLY A 165 -5.81 14.88 -13.73
CA GLY A 165 -4.94 16.05 -13.99
C GLY A 165 -3.62 16.02 -13.22
N ASN A 166 -3.52 15.30 -12.10
CA ASN A 166 -2.30 15.21 -11.29
C ASN A 166 -1.80 13.77 -11.08
N ALA A 167 -2.08 12.89 -12.04
CA ALA A 167 -1.60 11.51 -12.10
C ALA A 167 -2.08 10.63 -10.95
N CYS A 168 -3.40 10.55 -10.73
CA CYS A 168 -4.00 9.56 -9.84
C CYS A 168 -3.60 8.13 -10.23
N MET A 169 -3.78 7.18 -9.33
CA MET A 169 -3.56 5.76 -9.65
C MET A 169 -4.52 5.28 -10.74
N ARG A 170 -4.11 4.23 -11.42
CA ARG A 170 -4.92 3.47 -12.38
C ARG A 170 -4.90 2.01 -12.00
N PHE A 171 -6.05 1.36 -12.07
CA PHE A 171 -6.23 -0.06 -11.80
C PHE A 171 -6.70 -0.79 -13.06
N ILE A 172 -6.30 -2.06 -13.21
CA ILE A 172 -6.91 -3.00 -14.17
C ILE A 172 -7.89 -3.88 -13.39
N PRO A 173 -9.21 -3.59 -13.44
CA PRO A 173 -10.22 -4.35 -12.70
C PRO A 173 -10.16 -5.84 -13.03
N GLY A 174 -10.26 -6.70 -12.03
CA GLY A 174 -10.27 -8.14 -12.20
C GLY A 174 -8.90 -8.80 -12.44
N SER A 175 -7.82 -8.02 -12.62
CA SER A 175 -6.48 -8.59 -12.89
C SER A 175 -5.93 -9.41 -11.72
N HIS A 176 -6.38 -9.19 -10.50
CA HIS A 176 -5.96 -9.93 -9.31
C HIS A 176 -6.33 -11.43 -9.34
N VAL A 177 -7.42 -11.81 -10.02
CA VAL A 177 -7.83 -13.22 -10.11
C VAL A 177 -6.88 -14.06 -10.98
N LEU A 178 -6.03 -13.41 -11.77
CA LEU A 178 -5.00 -14.07 -12.58
C LEU A 178 -3.82 -14.58 -11.73
N GLY A 179 -3.79 -14.21 -10.43
CA GLY A 179 -2.65 -14.48 -9.57
C GLY A 179 -1.45 -13.59 -9.90
N HIS A 180 -0.25 -14.06 -9.57
CA HIS A 180 0.98 -13.32 -9.82
C HIS A 180 1.35 -13.34 -11.31
N LEU A 181 1.55 -12.16 -11.88
CA LEU A 181 1.90 -11.96 -13.27
C LEU A 181 3.41 -11.88 -13.46
N THR A 182 3.87 -12.30 -14.63
CA THR A 182 5.27 -12.14 -15.03
C THR A 182 5.59 -10.66 -15.25
N TYR A 183 6.74 -10.23 -14.77
CA TYR A 183 7.23 -8.85 -14.91
C TYR A 183 8.68 -8.84 -15.45
N ALA A 184 9.06 -7.73 -16.05
CA ALA A 184 10.45 -7.41 -16.38
C ALA A 184 11.01 -6.45 -15.32
N LEU A 185 12.33 -6.44 -15.14
CA LEU A 185 13.01 -5.39 -14.38
C LEU A 185 13.11 -4.14 -15.25
N SER A 186 12.81 -2.98 -14.65
CA SER A 186 12.99 -1.67 -15.28
C SER A 186 14.48 -1.37 -15.44
N GLU A 187 14.85 -0.72 -16.56
CA GLU A 187 16.21 -0.24 -16.77
C GLU A 187 16.50 0.99 -15.89
N ASN A 188 17.78 1.21 -15.54
CA ASN A 188 18.19 2.26 -14.60
C ASN A 188 17.95 3.70 -15.09
N ASP A 189 17.76 3.90 -16.39
CA ASP A 189 17.49 5.19 -17.04
C ASP A 189 15.99 5.49 -17.17
N GLU A 190 15.12 4.55 -16.85
CA GLU A 190 13.70 4.79 -16.85
C GLU A 190 13.30 5.73 -15.69
N ALA A 191 12.51 6.76 -15.99
CA ALA A 191 11.91 7.63 -14.99
C ALA A 191 10.78 6.88 -14.25
N ASN A 192 11.14 5.86 -13.48
CA ASN A 192 10.24 4.97 -12.76
C ASN A 192 10.59 4.93 -11.27
N VAL A 193 9.57 4.99 -10.42
CA VAL A 193 9.73 4.86 -8.96
C VAL A 193 10.03 3.42 -8.56
N LEU A 194 9.54 2.45 -9.33
CA LEU A 194 9.67 1.01 -9.06
C LEU A 194 10.58 0.35 -10.11
N ASN A 195 11.18 -0.78 -9.73
CA ASN A 195 12.10 -1.52 -10.59
C ASN A 195 11.47 -2.73 -11.30
N GLN A 196 10.15 -2.86 -11.29
CA GLN A 196 9.42 -3.93 -11.99
C GLN A 196 8.35 -3.33 -12.90
N THR A 197 8.11 -3.96 -14.03
CA THR A 197 7.06 -3.56 -14.99
C THR A 197 6.40 -4.81 -15.57
N VAL A 198 5.06 -4.89 -15.48
CA VAL A 198 4.27 -5.88 -16.20
C VAL A 198 3.99 -5.35 -17.60
N ALA A 199 4.31 -6.15 -18.62
CA ALA A 199 4.06 -5.80 -20.01
C ALA A 199 2.69 -6.31 -20.49
N GLY A 200 2.18 -5.78 -21.61
CA GLY A 200 0.95 -6.27 -22.25
C GLY A 200 -0.33 -5.97 -21.47
N VAL A 201 -0.30 -4.95 -20.64
CA VAL A 201 -1.41 -4.58 -19.73
C VAL A 201 -2.69 -4.25 -20.48
N GLU A 202 -2.57 -3.72 -21.70
CA GLU A 202 -3.67 -3.40 -22.61
C GLU A 202 -4.48 -4.63 -23.03
N GLN A 203 -3.92 -5.84 -22.88
CA GLN A 203 -4.60 -7.11 -23.16
C GLN A 203 -5.39 -7.64 -21.96
N LEU A 204 -5.14 -7.08 -20.76
CA LEU A 204 -5.75 -7.53 -19.51
C LEU A 204 -7.03 -6.75 -19.16
N GLY A 205 -7.27 -5.61 -19.80
CA GLY A 205 -8.47 -4.79 -19.60
C GLY A 205 -8.21 -3.30 -19.71
N GLU A 206 -9.29 -2.53 -19.68
CA GLU A 206 -9.22 -1.07 -19.71
C GLU A 206 -8.88 -0.50 -18.33
N PRO A 207 -7.89 0.41 -18.24
CA PRO A 207 -7.53 1.04 -16.98
C PRO A 207 -8.65 1.93 -16.44
N VAL A 208 -8.92 1.82 -15.14
CA VAL A 208 -9.84 2.70 -14.42
C VAL A 208 -9.05 3.72 -13.60
N LEU A 209 -9.39 5.00 -13.73
CA LEU A 209 -8.82 6.08 -12.92
C LEU A 209 -9.33 6.00 -11.47
N VAL A 210 -8.41 6.08 -10.52
CA VAL A 210 -8.69 6.07 -9.09
C VAL A 210 -8.66 7.51 -8.58
N GLU A 211 -9.68 8.27 -8.97
CA GLU A 211 -9.84 9.63 -8.48
C GLU A 211 -10.39 9.63 -7.06
N LEU A 212 -9.74 10.39 -6.17
CA LEU A 212 -10.06 10.50 -4.76
C LEU A 212 -9.95 11.95 -4.30
N LYS A 213 -10.85 12.36 -3.44
CA LYS A 213 -10.72 13.59 -2.67
C LYS A 213 -9.85 13.35 -1.42
N ALA A 214 -9.12 14.37 -0.99
CA ALA A 214 -8.36 14.32 0.25
C ALA A 214 -9.23 13.78 1.41
N GLY A 215 -8.73 12.78 2.13
CA GLY A 215 -9.46 12.07 3.19
C GLY A 215 -10.32 10.89 2.73
N GLU A 216 -10.36 10.61 1.43
CA GLU A 216 -10.89 9.35 0.92
C GLU A 216 -9.78 8.30 0.79
N ILE A 217 -10.19 7.04 0.84
CA ILE A 217 -9.30 5.91 0.57
C ILE A 217 -9.78 5.12 -0.64
N SER A 218 -8.82 4.47 -1.33
CA SER A 218 -9.06 3.23 -2.06
C SER A 218 -8.48 2.06 -1.27
N ILE A 219 -9.04 0.87 -1.46
CA ILE A 219 -8.49 -0.38 -0.93
C ILE A 219 -8.33 -1.34 -2.10
N HIS A 220 -7.13 -1.91 -2.28
CA HIS A 220 -6.88 -2.85 -3.37
C HIS A 220 -6.09 -4.08 -2.90
N SER A 221 -6.32 -5.19 -3.58
CA SER A 221 -5.58 -6.44 -3.39
C SER A 221 -4.11 -6.27 -3.80
N ASP A 222 -3.21 -6.95 -3.11
CA ASP A 222 -1.79 -7.03 -3.43
C ASP A 222 -1.49 -7.64 -4.81
N LEU A 223 -2.45 -8.37 -5.39
CA LEU A 223 -2.39 -8.94 -6.74
C LEU A 223 -3.07 -8.05 -7.80
N LEU A 224 -3.70 -6.93 -7.42
CA LEU A 224 -4.29 -6.04 -8.41
C LEU A 224 -3.21 -5.31 -9.18
N LEU A 225 -3.26 -5.39 -10.52
CA LEU A 225 -2.35 -4.66 -11.39
C LEU A 225 -2.68 -3.18 -11.36
N HIS A 226 -1.68 -2.37 -10.99
CA HIS A 226 -1.86 -0.93 -10.83
C HIS A 226 -0.60 -0.13 -11.15
N GLY A 227 -0.78 1.16 -11.36
CA GLY A 227 0.30 2.08 -11.68
C GLY A 227 -0.18 3.53 -11.70
N SER A 228 0.69 4.46 -12.06
CA SER A 228 0.33 5.87 -12.29
C SER A 228 1.32 6.57 -13.20
N GLU A 229 0.84 7.52 -14.00
CA GLU A 229 1.67 8.34 -14.88
C GLU A 229 2.55 9.34 -14.10
N ALA A 230 3.45 10.01 -14.81
CA ALA A 230 4.17 11.16 -14.30
C ALA A 230 3.20 12.32 -13.99
N ASN A 231 3.48 13.07 -12.92
CA ASN A 231 2.71 14.27 -12.59
C ASN A 231 3.26 15.48 -13.34
N GLN A 232 2.66 15.82 -14.46
CA GLN A 232 3.04 16.97 -15.26
C GLN A 232 2.29 18.26 -14.86
N SER A 233 1.46 18.21 -13.83
CA SER A 233 0.67 19.35 -13.38
C SER A 233 1.43 20.25 -12.41
N THR A 234 0.83 21.40 -12.10
CA THR A 234 1.31 22.31 -11.05
C THR A 234 0.81 21.94 -9.65
N ARG A 235 0.06 20.85 -9.52
CA ARG A 235 -0.47 20.37 -8.23
C ARG A 235 0.30 19.15 -7.76
N ARG A 236 0.61 19.11 -6.47
CA ARG A 236 1.12 17.89 -5.83
C ARG A 236 0.05 16.79 -5.79
N ARG A 237 0.48 15.53 -5.85
CA ARG A 237 -0.36 14.36 -5.58
C ARG A 237 0.32 13.47 -4.55
N CYS A 238 -0.10 13.57 -3.31
CA CYS A 238 0.40 12.76 -2.22
C CYS A 238 -0.66 11.78 -1.72
N GLY A 239 -0.25 10.56 -1.47
CA GLY A 239 -1.02 9.54 -0.79
C GLY A 239 -0.18 8.72 0.16
N LEU A 240 -0.81 8.21 1.21
CA LEU A 240 -0.23 7.31 2.18
C LEU A 240 -0.76 5.90 1.94
N THR A 241 0.12 4.96 1.57
CA THR A 241 -0.22 3.53 1.56
C THR A 241 -0.15 2.99 2.98
N LEU A 242 -1.20 2.30 3.39
CA LEU A 242 -1.34 1.60 4.66
C LEU A 242 -1.65 0.14 4.31
N ARG A 243 -0.79 -0.79 4.74
CA ARG A 243 -0.80 -2.18 4.26
C ARG A 243 -1.22 -3.13 5.36
N TYR A 244 -2.18 -3.98 5.05
CA TYR A 244 -2.80 -4.89 6.01
C TYR A 244 -2.84 -6.32 5.47
N CYS A 245 -2.86 -7.29 6.36
CA CYS A 245 -3.12 -8.69 6.04
C CYS A 245 -3.81 -9.38 7.23
N PRO A 246 -4.46 -10.54 7.01
CA PRO A 246 -4.88 -11.39 8.12
C PRO A 246 -3.68 -11.88 8.94
N ALA A 247 -3.89 -12.13 10.24
CA ALA A 247 -2.82 -12.58 11.13
C ALA A 247 -2.26 -13.98 10.79
N ASP A 248 -2.98 -14.78 9.97
CA ASP A 248 -2.53 -16.07 9.46
C ASP A 248 -1.50 -15.98 8.32
N VAL A 249 -1.32 -14.82 7.73
CA VAL A 249 -0.26 -14.57 6.73
C VAL A 249 1.11 -14.65 7.41
N ARG A 250 2.07 -15.25 6.71
CA ARG A 250 3.46 -15.37 7.16
C ARG A 250 4.36 -14.39 6.42
N ALA A 251 4.98 -13.50 7.15
CA ALA A 251 6.04 -12.65 6.67
C ALA A 251 7.39 -13.34 6.84
N ARG A 252 8.18 -13.37 5.77
CA ARG A 252 9.53 -13.93 5.75
C ARG A 252 10.57 -12.82 5.83
N LEU A 253 11.84 -13.18 5.88
CA LEU A 253 12.98 -12.26 5.86
C LEU A 253 12.93 -11.17 6.96
N GLY A 254 12.39 -11.51 8.13
CA GLY A 254 12.30 -10.58 9.27
C GLY A 254 11.18 -9.54 9.17
N TRP A 255 10.33 -9.57 8.14
CA TRP A 255 9.26 -8.57 7.97
C TRP A 255 8.14 -8.70 9.00
N ASN A 256 8.02 -9.87 9.65
CA ASN A 256 7.09 -10.05 10.78
C ASN A 256 7.31 -9.04 11.92
N ALA A 257 8.55 -8.55 12.11
CA ALA A 257 8.85 -7.56 13.15
C ALA A 257 8.15 -6.20 12.94
N LYS A 258 7.69 -5.90 11.71
CA LYS A 258 7.03 -4.63 11.36
C LYS A 258 5.52 -4.62 11.68
N GLY A 259 4.93 -5.79 11.87
CA GLY A 259 3.48 -5.92 11.93
C GLY A 259 2.91 -5.54 13.29
N VAL A 260 1.91 -4.67 13.27
CA VAL A 260 1.12 -4.20 14.41
C VAL A 260 -0.23 -4.90 14.38
N ILE A 261 -0.63 -5.57 15.46
CA ILE A 261 -1.95 -6.16 15.58
C ILE A 261 -2.96 -5.02 15.77
N VAL A 262 -3.78 -4.74 14.75
CA VAL A 262 -4.74 -3.64 14.77
C VAL A 262 -6.16 -4.08 15.08
N SER A 263 -6.42 -5.39 14.97
CA SER A 263 -7.70 -6.00 15.36
C SER A 263 -7.52 -7.48 15.70
N GLY A 264 -8.34 -7.98 16.64
CA GLY A 264 -8.32 -9.35 17.05
C GLY A 264 -7.00 -9.76 17.71
N ARG A 265 -6.44 -10.89 17.27
CA ARG A 265 -5.21 -11.46 17.85
C ARG A 265 -4.39 -12.25 16.83
N ASP A 266 -3.11 -12.37 17.09
CA ASP A 266 -2.20 -13.31 16.42
C ASP A 266 -2.01 -14.55 17.32
N GLU A 267 -2.79 -15.60 17.09
CA GLU A 267 -2.73 -16.83 17.87
C GLU A 267 -1.39 -17.57 17.75
N SER A 268 -0.66 -17.29 16.68
CA SER A 268 0.62 -17.94 16.40
C SER A 268 1.83 -17.25 17.03
N GLY A 269 1.66 -16.00 17.49
CA GLY A 269 2.76 -15.17 17.97
C GLY A 269 3.81 -14.85 16.90
N HIS A 270 3.40 -14.85 15.63
CA HIS A 270 4.31 -14.61 14.50
C HIS A 270 4.71 -13.14 14.36
N TRP A 271 3.76 -12.22 14.59
CA TRP A 271 3.94 -10.80 14.35
C TRP A 271 4.54 -10.08 15.57
N GLY A 272 5.49 -9.18 15.32
CA GLY A 272 6.26 -8.53 16.37
C GLY A 272 5.48 -7.56 17.25
N ASN A 273 4.36 -7.03 16.74
CA ASN A 273 3.47 -6.08 17.42
C ASN A 273 4.21 -4.91 18.13
N PRO A 274 5.03 -4.14 17.38
CA PRO A 274 5.79 -3.04 17.98
C PRO A 274 4.85 -1.99 18.59
N ALA A 275 5.29 -1.41 19.69
CA ALA A 275 4.57 -0.31 20.34
C ALA A 275 4.55 0.96 19.46
N ARG A 276 3.59 1.84 19.73
CA ARG A 276 3.55 3.19 19.13
C ARG A 276 4.84 3.95 19.44
N PRO A 277 5.53 4.52 18.42
CA PRO A 277 6.69 5.37 18.66
C PRO A 277 6.34 6.62 19.46
N GLU A 278 7.28 7.08 20.30
CA GLU A 278 7.15 8.33 21.06
C GLU A 278 7.42 9.57 20.21
N THR A 279 8.28 9.44 19.19
CA THR A 279 8.59 10.53 18.25
C THR A 279 7.38 10.87 17.40
N GLU A 280 7.06 12.15 17.30
CA GLU A 280 5.97 12.64 16.45
C GLU A 280 6.46 13.07 15.06
#